data_729378a246070c4b582296ad07d56d71
#
_entry.id   729378a246070c4b582296ad07d56d71
#
_cell.length_a   1.000
_cell.length_b   1.000
_cell.length_c   1.000
_cell.angle_alpha   90.00
_cell.angle_beta   90.00
_cell.angle_gamma   90.00
#
_symmetry.space_group_name_H-M   'P 1'
#
loop_
_entity.id
_entity.type
_entity.pdbx_description
1 polymer ?
#
loop_
_entity_poly.entity_id
_entity_poly.type
_entity_poly.pdbx_seq_one_letter_code
_entity_poly.pdbx_strand_id
1 'polypeptide(L)'
;MGFLVFHVFQVLKIRRFLEQMKETDIVKAIMKYLRTVPGCFCWKEHGGMYGTAGIPDIIACIDGRFFGFEVKTDIGKPTKLQEATIRKILAAGGTALVVRSVDEVRTAITDSLH
;
A
#
# COMPACT_ATOMS: atom_id res chain seq x y z
N MET A 1 -16.73 -33.58 -11.74
CA MET A 1 -17.05 -32.21 -11.26
C MET A 1 -16.13 -31.77 -10.17
N GLY A 2 -15.83 -32.59 -9.14
CA GLY A 2 -14.91 -32.21 -8.06
C GLY A 2 -13.50 -31.89 -8.51
N PHE A 3 -12.99 -32.58 -9.52
CA PHE A 3 -11.66 -32.37 -10.04
C PHE A 3 -11.49 -30.96 -10.67
N LEU A 4 -12.46 -30.52 -11.47
CA LEU A 4 -12.42 -29.21 -12.11
C LEU A 4 -12.51 -28.08 -11.07
N VAL A 5 -13.40 -28.23 -10.08
CA VAL A 5 -13.54 -27.24 -9.00
C VAL A 5 -12.23 -27.12 -8.21
N PHE A 6 -11.62 -28.26 -7.83
CA PHE A 6 -10.36 -28.30 -7.13
C PHE A 6 -9.26 -27.60 -7.94
N HIS A 7 -9.19 -27.87 -9.25
CA HIS A 7 -8.19 -27.28 -10.14
C HIS A 7 -8.34 -25.75 -10.21
N VAL A 8 -9.58 -25.26 -10.33
CA VAL A 8 -9.86 -23.82 -10.33
C VAL A 8 -9.40 -23.17 -9.02
N PHE A 9 -9.69 -23.79 -7.87
CA PHE A 9 -9.23 -23.27 -6.57
C PHE A 9 -7.71 -23.20 -6.49
N GLN A 10 -6.99 -24.19 -7.01
CA GLN A 10 -5.53 -24.18 -7.01
C GLN A 10 -4.98 -23.04 -7.87
N VAL A 11 -5.55 -22.82 -9.04
CA VAL A 11 -5.15 -21.70 -9.91
C VAL A 11 -5.39 -20.36 -9.23
N LEU A 12 -6.55 -20.18 -8.59
CA LEU A 12 -6.87 -18.94 -7.87
C LEU A 12 -5.92 -18.70 -6.70
N LYS A 13 -5.54 -19.73 -5.95
CA LYS A 13 -4.58 -19.61 -4.86
C LYS A 13 -3.20 -19.18 -5.36
N ILE A 14 -2.75 -19.77 -6.46
CA ILE A 14 -1.48 -19.43 -7.09
C ILE A 14 -1.49 -17.97 -7.54
N ARG A 15 -2.57 -17.54 -8.21
CA ARG A 15 -2.69 -16.15 -8.67
C ARG A 15 -2.65 -15.17 -7.49
N ARG A 16 -3.37 -15.47 -6.40
CA ARG A 16 -3.35 -14.63 -5.20
C ARG A 16 -1.96 -14.56 -4.58
N PHE A 17 -1.27 -15.69 -4.51
CA PHE A 17 0.10 -15.75 -3.99
C PHE A 17 1.04 -14.88 -4.82
N LEU A 18 0.96 -14.98 -6.15
CA LEU A 18 1.80 -14.19 -7.05
C LEU A 18 1.50 -12.70 -6.93
N GLU A 19 0.23 -12.32 -6.77
CA GLU A 19 -0.16 -10.93 -6.55
C GLU A 19 0.43 -10.38 -5.24
N GLN A 20 0.38 -11.17 -4.16
CA GLN A 20 0.96 -10.76 -2.87
C GLN A 20 2.48 -10.61 -2.97
N MET A 21 3.17 -11.46 -3.74
CA MET A 21 4.60 -11.34 -3.98
C MET A 21 4.94 -10.05 -4.72
N LYS A 22 4.18 -9.74 -5.78
CA LYS A 22 4.37 -8.49 -6.54
C LYS A 22 4.15 -7.27 -5.66
N GLU A 23 3.11 -7.29 -4.85
CA GLU A 23 2.80 -6.21 -3.92
C GLU A 23 3.92 -6.02 -2.91
N THR A 24 4.46 -7.12 -2.36
CA THR A 24 5.60 -7.09 -1.45
C THR A 24 6.83 -6.47 -2.10
N ASP A 25 7.09 -6.78 -3.35
CA ASP A 25 8.23 -6.21 -4.09
C ASP A 25 8.06 -4.69 -4.28
N ILE A 26 6.85 -4.25 -4.58
CA ILE A 26 6.54 -2.82 -4.70
C ILE A 26 6.76 -2.12 -3.36
N VAL A 27 6.28 -2.70 -2.26
CA VAL A 27 6.49 -2.15 -0.92
C VAL A 27 7.99 -2.00 -0.62
N LYS A 28 8.79 -3.03 -0.91
CA LYS A 28 10.23 -2.97 -0.68
C LYS A 28 10.89 -1.86 -1.48
N ALA A 29 10.51 -1.70 -2.75
CA ALA A 29 11.05 -0.65 -3.61
C ALA A 29 10.68 0.75 -3.09
N ILE A 30 9.44 0.94 -2.66
CA ILE A 30 8.98 2.20 -2.10
C ILE A 30 9.72 2.52 -0.79
N MET A 31 9.86 1.54 0.11
CA MET A 31 10.59 1.73 1.36
C MET A 31 12.04 2.11 1.11
N LYS A 32 12.69 1.46 0.14
CA LYS A 32 14.07 1.80 -0.24
C LYS A 32 14.16 3.25 -0.72
N TYR A 33 13.23 3.67 -1.56
CA TYR A 33 13.17 5.05 -2.04
C TYR A 33 12.95 6.04 -0.91
N LEU A 34 11.95 5.81 -0.05
CA LEU A 34 11.61 6.72 1.03
C LEU A 34 12.77 6.95 2.00
N ARG A 35 13.61 5.91 2.21
CA ARG A 35 14.79 6.05 3.06
C ARG A 35 15.85 6.98 2.48
N THR A 36 15.76 7.31 1.19
CA THR A 36 16.66 8.28 0.56
C THR A 36 16.10 9.70 0.56
N VAL A 37 14.83 9.87 0.93
CA VAL A 37 14.17 11.19 0.93
C VAL A 37 14.59 11.97 2.17
N PRO A 38 15.20 13.17 2.01
CA PRO A 38 15.56 13.99 3.16
C PRO A 38 14.34 14.36 4.02
N GLY A 39 14.50 14.36 5.33
CA GLY A 39 13.43 14.69 6.24
C GLY A 39 12.34 13.64 6.37
N CYS A 40 12.57 12.43 5.90
CA CYS A 40 11.60 11.35 5.92
C CYS A 40 11.90 10.33 7.01
N PHE A 41 10.89 10.04 7.83
CA PHE A 41 10.86 8.87 8.71
C PHE A 41 9.69 8.00 8.27
N CYS A 42 9.95 6.74 7.97
CA CYS A 42 8.92 5.84 7.44
C CYS A 42 9.01 4.46 8.05
N TRP A 43 7.87 3.75 8.03
CA TRP A 43 7.82 2.37 8.44
C TRP A 43 6.74 1.63 7.67
N LYS A 44 6.92 0.31 7.59
CA LYS A 44 5.92 -0.58 7.02
C LYS A 44 4.96 -1.03 8.12
N GLU A 45 3.68 -0.87 7.88
CA GLU A 45 2.66 -1.42 8.78
C GLU A 45 2.55 -2.93 8.57
N HIS A 46 2.44 -3.64 9.67
CA HIS A 46 2.21 -5.08 9.65
C HIS A 46 0.71 -5.32 9.82
N GLY A 47 0.03 -5.64 8.72
CA GLY A 47 -1.33 -6.13 8.79
C GLY A 47 -1.33 -7.46 9.54
N GLY A 48 -2.21 -7.62 10.51
CA GLY A 48 -2.29 -8.85 11.27
C GLY A 48 -3.25 -8.74 12.42
N MET A 49 -3.23 -9.76 13.29
CA MET A 49 -4.17 -9.88 14.40
C MET A 49 -4.16 -8.68 15.35
N TYR A 50 -3.01 -8.03 15.48
CA TYR A 50 -2.83 -6.89 16.39
C TYR A 50 -2.75 -5.54 15.65
N GLY A 51 -2.84 -5.54 14.32
CA GLY A 51 -2.82 -4.32 13.54
C GLY A 51 -4.22 -3.72 13.40
N THR A 52 -4.29 -2.41 13.17
CA THR A 52 -5.54 -1.76 12.84
C THR A 52 -5.91 -2.06 11.39
N ALA A 53 -7.08 -2.64 11.16
CA ALA A 53 -7.53 -2.98 9.83
C ALA A 53 -7.73 -1.72 8.98
N GLY A 54 -7.32 -1.80 7.72
CA GLY A 54 -7.50 -0.72 6.74
C GLY A 54 -6.41 0.35 6.77
N ILE A 55 -5.46 0.27 7.70
CA ILE A 55 -4.33 1.21 7.72
C ILE A 55 -3.45 0.98 6.47
N PRO A 56 -2.96 2.05 5.83
CA PRO A 56 -2.08 1.92 4.68
C PRO A 56 -0.83 1.09 4.97
N ASP A 57 -0.31 0.41 3.95
CA ASP A 57 0.86 -0.48 4.08
C ASP A 57 2.12 0.23 4.55
N ILE A 58 2.27 1.49 4.15
CA ILE A 58 3.46 2.30 4.48
C ILE A 58 2.99 3.61 5.05
N ILE A 59 3.60 3.98 6.18
CA ILE A 59 3.39 5.28 6.81
C ILE A 59 4.70 6.06 6.75
N ALA A 60 4.63 7.34 6.41
CA ALA A 60 5.79 8.20 6.37
C ALA A 60 5.45 9.58 6.95
N CYS A 61 6.39 10.12 7.68
CA CYS A 61 6.37 11.52 8.07
C CYS A 61 7.50 12.20 7.31
N ILE A 62 7.16 13.19 6.49
CA ILE A 62 8.12 13.89 5.63
C ILE A 62 7.99 15.39 5.90
N ASP A 63 9.03 15.98 6.48
CA ASP A 63 9.04 17.39 6.89
C ASP A 63 7.81 17.75 7.74
N GLY A 64 7.46 16.86 8.66
CA GLY A 64 6.32 17.05 9.56
C GLY A 64 4.96 16.72 8.97
N ARG A 65 4.89 16.29 7.73
CA ARG A 65 3.64 15.94 7.05
C ARG A 65 3.41 14.43 7.04
N PHE A 66 2.17 14.03 7.31
CA PHE A 66 1.79 12.63 7.36
C PHE A 66 1.46 12.12 5.96
N PHE A 67 2.03 10.96 5.61
CA PHE A 67 1.71 10.24 4.37
C PHE A 67 1.36 8.79 4.69
N GLY A 68 0.30 8.30 4.07
CA GLY A 68 -0.06 6.88 4.08
C GLY A 68 -0.14 6.36 2.66
N PHE A 69 0.60 5.30 2.36
CA PHE A 69 0.61 4.70 1.02
C PHE A 69 0.05 3.29 1.09
N GLU A 70 -1.09 3.09 0.44
CA GLU A 70 -1.70 1.78 0.26
C GLU A 70 -1.17 1.19 -1.04
N VAL A 71 -0.39 0.11 -0.95
CA VAL A 71 0.28 -0.44 -2.12
C VAL A 71 -0.59 -1.49 -2.79
N LYS A 72 -0.78 -1.35 -4.09
CA LYS A 72 -1.51 -2.30 -4.92
C LYS A 72 -0.72 -2.59 -6.19
N THR A 73 -0.94 -3.76 -6.75
CA THR A 73 -0.45 -4.10 -8.10
C THR A 73 -1.31 -3.39 -9.14
N ASP A 74 -0.93 -3.50 -10.42
CA ASP A 74 -1.67 -2.87 -11.51
C ASP A 74 -3.14 -3.27 -11.58
N ILE A 75 -3.45 -4.49 -11.15
CA ILE A 75 -4.82 -5.02 -11.19
C ILE A 75 -5.51 -5.01 -9.82
N GLY A 76 -4.76 -4.78 -8.75
CA GLY A 76 -5.32 -4.77 -7.41
C GLY A 76 -6.16 -3.53 -7.14
N LYS A 77 -7.19 -3.68 -6.32
CA LYS A 77 -8.06 -2.56 -5.92
C LYS A 77 -8.12 -2.48 -4.40
N PRO A 78 -8.20 -1.27 -3.84
CA PRO A 78 -8.37 -1.13 -2.40
C PRO A 78 -9.73 -1.69 -1.97
N THR A 79 -9.77 -2.21 -0.74
CA THR A 79 -11.01 -2.59 -0.11
C THR A 79 -11.79 -1.35 0.32
N LYS A 80 -13.07 -1.50 0.62
CA LYS A 80 -13.89 -0.39 1.13
C LYS A 80 -13.34 0.15 2.45
N LEU A 81 -12.80 -0.72 3.30
CA LEU A 81 -12.19 -0.31 4.56
C LEU A 81 -10.92 0.51 4.33
N GLN A 82 -10.08 0.09 3.39
CA GLN A 82 -8.90 0.85 3.01
C GLN A 82 -9.27 2.22 2.45
N GLU A 83 -10.27 2.28 1.57
CA GLU A 83 -10.77 3.55 1.04
C GLU A 83 -11.30 4.46 2.14
N ALA A 84 -12.04 3.90 3.11
CA ALA A 84 -12.57 4.67 4.22
C ALA A 84 -11.45 5.26 5.09
N THR A 85 -10.40 4.48 5.33
CA THR A 85 -9.24 4.95 6.11
C THR A 85 -8.51 6.07 5.37
N ILE A 86 -8.33 5.93 4.06
CA ILE A 86 -7.72 6.99 3.24
C ILE A 86 -8.52 8.29 3.39
N ARG A 87 -9.85 8.22 3.29
CA ARG A 87 -10.70 9.40 3.45
C ARG A 87 -10.54 10.04 4.84
N LYS A 88 -10.42 9.23 5.89
CA LYS A 88 -10.22 9.73 7.25
C LYS A 88 -8.89 10.46 7.41
N ILE A 89 -7.83 9.92 6.81
CA ILE A 89 -6.51 10.58 6.84
C ILE A 89 -6.57 11.91 6.11
N LEU A 90 -7.19 11.94 4.93
CA LEU A 90 -7.33 13.18 4.15
C LEU A 90 -8.15 14.23 4.92
N ALA A 91 -9.25 13.80 5.56
CA ALA A 91 -10.08 14.70 6.35
C ALA A 91 -9.34 15.26 7.56
N ALA A 92 -8.39 14.53 8.11
CA ALA A 92 -7.56 14.96 9.23
C ALA A 92 -6.37 15.83 8.81
N GLY A 93 -6.22 16.11 7.51
CA GLY A 93 -5.16 16.97 6.99
C GLY A 93 -3.92 16.24 6.51
N GLY A 94 -3.90 14.92 6.58
CA GLY A 94 -2.79 14.12 6.05
C GLY A 94 -2.95 13.85 4.56
N THR A 95 -1.98 13.16 3.99
CA THR A 95 -2.02 12.68 2.60
C THR A 95 -2.06 11.15 2.63
N ALA A 96 -3.01 10.56 1.93
CA ALA A 96 -3.08 9.11 1.80
C ALA A 96 -3.68 8.76 0.45
N LEU A 97 -3.12 7.74 -0.18
CA LEU A 97 -3.57 7.31 -1.50
C LEU A 97 -3.10 5.89 -1.80
N VAL A 98 -3.75 5.29 -2.79
CA VAL A 98 -3.29 4.03 -3.37
C VAL A 98 -2.12 4.35 -4.30
N VAL A 99 -1.05 3.59 -4.18
CA VAL A 99 0.13 3.72 -5.06
C VAL A 99 0.49 2.36 -5.65
N ARG A 100 1.00 2.38 -6.86
CA ARG A 100 1.34 1.17 -7.61
C ARG A 100 2.81 1.12 -8.00
N SER A 101 3.56 2.19 -7.71
CA SER A 101 4.97 2.31 -8.10
C SER A 101 5.69 3.34 -7.25
N VAL A 102 7.02 3.30 -7.30
CA VAL A 102 7.86 4.33 -6.68
C VAL A 102 7.58 5.70 -7.29
N ASP A 103 7.35 5.76 -8.61
CA ASP A 103 7.09 7.04 -9.28
C ASP A 103 5.81 7.71 -8.78
N GLU A 104 4.77 6.93 -8.51
CA GLU A 104 3.54 7.48 -7.94
C GLU A 104 3.77 8.06 -6.54
N VAL A 105 4.61 7.42 -5.74
CA VAL A 105 5.01 7.94 -4.42
C VAL A 105 5.78 9.24 -4.58
N ARG A 106 6.75 9.27 -5.48
CA ARG A 106 7.55 10.48 -5.74
C ARG A 106 6.66 11.65 -6.14
N THR A 107 5.71 11.41 -7.05
CA THR A 107 4.76 12.42 -7.49
C THR A 107 3.91 12.93 -6.34
N ALA A 108 3.39 12.02 -5.51
CA ALA A 108 2.55 12.39 -4.37
C ALA A 108 3.31 13.28 -3.38
N ILE A 109 4.57 12.94 -3.09
CA ILE A 109 5.41 13.74 -2.20
C ILE A 109 5.66 15.13 -2.80
N THR A 110 6.03 15.18 -4.07
CA THR A 110 6.31 16.44 -4.76
C THR A 110 5.09 17.35 -4.77
N ASP A 111 3.92 16.82 -5.11
CA ASP A 111 2.67 17.58 -5.16
C ASP A 111 2.25 18.10 -3.79
N SER A 112 2.47 17.32 -2.74
CA SER A 112 2.07 17.70 -1.38
C SER A 112 2.98 18.76 -0.75
N LEU A 113 4.25 18.83 -1.16
CA LEU A 113 5.23 19.78 -0.61
C LEU A 113 5.25 21.11 -1.36
N HIS A 114 4.52 21.17 -2.45
CA HIS A 114 4.34 22.37 -3.24
C HIS A 114 2.86 22.77 -3.26
#